data_54ed54ba3f2d1bd6b42423a5c5473360
#
_entry.id   54ed54ba3f2d1bd6b42423a5c5473360
#
_cell.length_a   1.000
_cell.length_b   1.000
_cell.length_c   1.000
_cell.angle_alpha   90.00
_cell.angle_beta   90.00
_cell.angle_gamma   90.00
#
_symmetry.space_group_name_H-M   'P 1'
#
loop_
_entity.id
_entity.type
_entity.pdbx_description
1 polymer ?
#
loop_
_entity_poly.entity_id
_entity_poly.type
_entity_poly.pdbx_seq_one_letter_code
_entity_poly.pdbx_strand_id
1 'polypeptide(L)'
;MTECGQTTENKEMDDLQLEERLSRIGRTLMVLSGKGGVGKSTVAVNLALSLAAQGQRVGLLDVDIHGPSIPKMLGLNGKMLGVHENEIIPMEYYGKLHVVSMGLLLEHDDQPVVWRGPLKYNVIKEFLQNVMWGNLDYLVIDAPPGTGDEPLSIGQLIKKRASAVIVTTPQQVATIDVAKCVTFCKQLELPVAGIIENMSGFICPHCGKEVDIFSKGGGKELASRMGVPFLGAVPLDPDIVKSGDSGQPYVLTYTNTESAKRFDEIVEKITAEHSSGNTDIPRPPATQDNVNTSVIPPSSGVGQGDISSQGGIMKFAVPTNEGKLCMHFGHCEAFALIDTDSQGKIVNEAYVTPPPHEPGLLPPWLAQQGVNCIIAGGMGSRAQQLFAGQGIKVVTGAQKGEPRAAVENFLKGTLVTGANTCDH
;
A
#
# COMPACT_ATOMS: atom_id res chain seq x y z
N MET A 1 -4.14 -9.34 49.65
CA MET A 1 -4.36 -10.51 48.79
C MET A 1 -5.30 -10.24 47.59
N THR A 2 -5.65 -8.98 47.33
CA THR A 2 -6.62 -8.58 46.25
C THR A 2 -5.95 -8.05 44.98
N GLU A 3 -4.69 -7.69 44.99
CA GLU A 3 -4.02 -7.14 43.78
C GLU A 3 -3.52 -8.22 42.79
N CYS A 4 -3.30 -9.45 43.28
CA CYS A 4 -2.80 -10.54 42.40
C CYS A 4 -3.90 -11.20 41.54
N GLY A 5 -5.16 -11.09 41.92
CA GLY A 5 -6.32 -11.62 41.17
C GLY A 5 -6.72 -10.73 40.00
N GLN A 6 -6.70 -9.42 40.17
CA GLN A 6 -7.10 -8.44 39.11
C GLN A 6 -6.11 -8.41 37.93
N THR A 7 -4.84 -8.69 38.15
CA THR A 7 -3.83 -8.74 37.09
C THR A 7 -3.94 -9.99 36.23
N THR A 8 -4.40 -11.10 36.78
CA THR A 8 -4.61 -12.38 36.04
C THR A 8 -5.89 -12.31 35.18
N GLU A 9 -6.97 -11.82 35.71
CA GLU A 9 -8.24 -11.67 34.99
C GLU A 9 -8.14 -10.68 33.81
N ASN A 10 -7.43 -9.56 33.98
CA ASN A 10 -7.18 -8.60 32.91
C ASN A 10 -6.31 -9.22 31.80
N LYS A 11 -5.32 -10.02 32.15
CA LYS A 11 -4.45 -10.69 31.16
C LYS A 11 -5.22 -11.76 30.37
N GLU A 12 -6.09 -12.53 31.03
CA GLU A 12 -6.94 -13.50 30.35
C GLU A 12 -7.94 -12.84 29.41
N MET A 13 -8.54 -11.71 29.78
CA MET A 13 -9.41 -10.93 28.89
C MET A 13 -8.68 -10.38 27.68
N ASP A 14 -7.49 -9.84 27.87
CA ASP A 14 -6.64 -9.35 26.78
C ASP A 14 -6.26 -10.46 25.77
N ASP A 15 -5.93 -11.66 26.27
CA ASP A 15 -5.58 -12.80 25.43
C ASP A 15 -6.81 -13.33 24.66
N LEU A 16 -7.99 -13.33 25.27
CA LEU A 16 -9.25 -13.67 24.60
C LEU A 16 -9.62 -12.68 23.50
N GLN A 17 -9.46 -11.37 23.71
CA GLN A 17 -9.68 -10.36 22.68
C GLN A 17 -8.73 -10.53 21.49
N LEU A 18 -7.45 -10.79 21.76
CA LEU A 18 -6.47 -11.07 20.71
C LEU A 18 -6.87 -12.32 19.91
N GLU A 19 -7.26 -13.43 20.58
CA GLU A 19 -7.71 -14.65 19.90
C GLU A 19 -8.97 -14.41 19.05
N GLU A 20 -9.92 -13.61 19.53
CA GLU A 20 -11.11 -13.25 18.77
C GLU A 20 -10.74 -12.47 17.52
N ARG A 21 -9.89 -11.45 17.62
CA ARG A 21 -9.42 -10.66 16.46
C ARG A 21 -8.68 -11.53 15.45
N LEU A 22 -7.74 -12.33 15.89
CA LEU A 22 -6.99 -13.26 15.03
C LEU A 22 -7.89 -14.33 14.40
N SER A 23 -9.03 -14.67 15.02
CA SER A 23 -9.99 -15.63 14.45
C SER A 23 -10.65 -15.13 13.16
N ARG A 24 -10.70 -13.83 12.95
CA ARG A 24 -11.23 -13.17 11.74
C ARG A 24 -10.22 -13.11 10.60
N ILE A 25 -8.98 -13.55 10.84
CA ILE A 25 -7.90 -13.61 9.86
C ILE A 25 -7.76 -15.06 9.39
N GLY A 26 -7.91 -15.30 8.08
CA GLY A 26 -7.81 -16.63 7.49
C GLY A 26 -6.40 -17.21 7.64
N ARG A 27 -5.38 -16.49 7.21
CA ARG A 27 -3.97 -16.91 7.31
C ARG A 27 -3.05 -15.72 7.56
N THR A 28 -2.11 -15.86 8.48
CA THR A 28 -1.06 -14.87 8.71
C THR A 28 0.25 -15.32 8.07
N LEU A 29 0.86 -14.45 7.25
CA LEU A 29 2.16 -14.66 6.60
C LEU A 29 3.18 -13.74 7.28
N MET A 30 4.05 -14.32 8.10
CA MET A 30 5.14 -13.58 8.74
C MET A 30 6.36 -13.56 7.82
N VAL A 31 6.68 -12.39 7.26
CA VAL A 31 7.83 -12.22 6.36
C VAL A 31 9.08 -11.96 7.19
N LEU A 32 10.03 -12.87 7.09
CA LEU A 32 11.27 -12.91 7.87
C LEU A 32 12.50 -12.80 6.97
N SER A 33 13.60 -12.34 7.53
CA SER A 33 14.91 -12.42 6.90
C SER A 33 16.01 -12.62 7.94
N GLY A 34 17.07 -13.33 7.60
CA GLY A 34 18.21 -13.55 8.51
C GLY A 34 19.09 -12.33 8.73
N LYS A 35 19.04 -11.36 7.81
CA LYS A 35 19.80 -10.09 7.88
C LYS A 35 19.03 -8.96 7.20
N GLY A 36 19.43 -7.72 7.49
CA GLY A 36 18.91 -6.54 6.80
C GLY A 36 19.39 -6.43 5.34
N GLY A 37 18.69 -5.65 4.53
CA GLY A 37 19.10 -5.33 3.16
C GLY A 37 18.81 -6.41 2.11
N VAL A 38 18.08 -7.48 2.43
CA VAL A 38 17.70 -8.52 1.45
C VAL A 38 16.42 -8.18 0.67
N GLY A 39 15.79 -7.04 0.93
CA GLY A 39 14.54 -6.62 0.29
C GLY A 39 13.30 -7.26 0.92
N LYS A 40 13.33 -7.59 2.22
CA LYS A 40 12.22 -8.18 2.97
C LYS A 40 10.93 -7.37 2.83
N SER A 41 10.96 -6.08 3.14
CA SER A 41 9.81 -5.17 3.06
C SER A 41 9.31 -5.00 1.63
N THR A 42 10.21 -4.96 0.64
CA THR A 42 9.86 -4.97 -0.79
C THR A 42 9.07 -6.22 -1.16
N VAL A 43 9.50 -7.39 -0.68
CA VAL A 43 8.79 -8.65 -0.90
C VAL A 43 7.45 -8.64 -0.16
N ALA A 44 7.38 -8.18 1.09
CA ALA A 44 6.15 -8.09 1.87
C ALA A 44 5.08 -7.22 1.19
N VAL A 45 5.46 -6.03 0.72
CA VAL A 45 4.58 -5.10 0.00
C VAL A 45 4.06 -5.73 -1.29
N ASN A 46 4.95 -6.25 -2.14
CA ASN A 46 4.53 -6.80 -3.43
C ASN A 46 3.72 -8.09 -3.27
N LEU A 47 4.03 -8.93 -2.26
CA LEU A 47 3.23 -10.10 -1.91
C LEU A 47 1.81 -9.72 -1.47
N ALA A 48 1.66 -8.72 -0.58
CA ALA A 48 0.37 -8.24 -0.12
C ALA A 48 -0.47 -7.65 -1.26
N LEU A 49 0.17 -6.89 -2.14
CA LEU A 49 -0.49 -6.30 -3.30
C LEU A 49 -0.88 -7.33 -4.37
N SER A 50 -0.04 -8.33 -4.65
CA SER A 50 -0.39 -9.42 -5.58
C SER A 50 -1.55 -10.25 -5.04
N LEU A 51 -1.60 -10.54 -3.72
CA LEU A 51 -2.75 -11.18 -3.08
C LEU A 51 -4.04 -10.33 -3.24
N ALA A 52 -3.95 -9.02 -2.97
CA ALA A 52 -5.09 -8.10 -3.12
C ALA A 52 -5.56 -7.98 -4.58
N ALA A 53 -4.64 -7.95 -5.54
CA ALA A 53 -4.94 -7.94 -6.97
C ALA A 53 -5.67 -9.22 -7.42
N GLN A 54 -5.39 -10.38 -6.79
CA GLN A 54 -6.12 -11.63 -6.99
C GLN A 54 -7.48 -11.67 -6.26
N GLY A 55 -7.90 -10.55 -5.66
CA GLY A 55 -9.21 -10.39 -5.06
C GLY A 55 -9.29 -10.79 -3.58
N GLN A 56 -8.18 -11.15 -2.93
CA GLN A 56 -8.14 -11.45 -1.50
C GLN A 56 -8.27 -10.16 -0.66
N ARG A 57 -8.87 -10.26 0.53
CA ARG A 57 -8.88 -9.20 1.54
C ARG A 57 -7.59 -9.32 2.34
N VAL A 58 -6.72 -8.33 2.26
CA VAL A 58 -5.36 -8.41 2.78
C VAL A 58 -5.08 -7.30 3.79
N GLY A 59 -4.51 -7.66 4.93
CA GLY A 59 -3.85 -6.72 5.84
C GLY A 59 -2.34 -6.75 5.59
N LEU A 60 -1.71 -5.58 5.61
CA LEU A 60 -0.25 -5.44 5.60
C LEU A 60 0.15 -4.68 6.87
N LEU A 61 0.86 -5.38 7.75
CA LEU A 61 1.34 -4.86 9.02
C LEU A 61 2.86 -4.74 9.01
N ASP A 62 3.36 -3.50 9.11
CA ASP A 62 4.78 -3.20 9.24
C ASP A 62 5.13 -2.94 10.70
N VAL A 63 5.90 -3.85 11.27
CA VAL A 63 6.38 -3.77 12.65
C VAL A 63 7.90 -3.57 12.74
N ASP A 64 8.55 -3.15 11.65
CA ASP A 64 9.96 -2.74 11.68
C ASP A 64 10.07 -1.32 12.27
N ILE A 65 10.23 -1.27 13.60
CA ILE A 65 10.27 -0.02 14.37
C ILE A 65 11.45 0.86 13.97
N HIS A 66 12.55 0.25 13.53
CA HIS A 66 13.81 0.97 13.27
C HIS A 66 13.91 1.54 11.86
N GLY A 67 13.10 1.04 10.93
CA GLY A 67 13.12 1.49 9.55
C GLY A 67 11.81 1.19 8.83
N PRO A 68 10.69 1.78 9.29
CA PRO A 68 9.39 1.51 8.68
C PRO A 68 9.38 2.05 7.25
N SER A 69 9.59 1.18 6.28
CA SER A 69 9.76 1.54 4.87
C SER A 69 8.47 1.43 4.04
N ILE A 70 7.48 0.73 4.56
CA ILE A 70 6.22 0.46 3.84
C ILE A 70 5.44 1.74 3.51
N PRO A 71 5.31 2.75 4.41
CA PRO A 71 4.63 3.99 4.06
C PRO A 71 5.25 4.68 2.83
N LYS A 72 6.58 4.72 2.77
CA LYS A 72 7.29 5.29 1.61
C LYS A 72 7.03 4.50 0.34
N MET A 73 7.11 3.17 0.38
CA MET A 73 6.89 2.30 -0.78
C MET A 73 5.47 2.38 -1.34
N LEU A 74 4.50 2.75 -0.51
CA LEU A 74 3.09 2.90 -0.88
C LEU A 74 2.67 4.36 -1.12
N GLY A 75 3.58 5.34 -1.02
CA GLY A 75 3.25 6.75 -1.16
C GLY A 75 2.32 7.26 -0.05
N LEU A 76 2.43 6.68 1.15
CA LEU A 76 1.62 7.03 2.33
C LEU A 76 2.37 7.95 3.31
N ASN A 77 3.56 8.45 2.96
CA ASN A 77 4.32 9.36 3.81
C ASN A 77 3.49 10.58 4.20
N GLY A 78 3.60 10.99 5.46
CA GLY A 78 2.86 12.12 6.01
C GLY A 78 1.38 11.85 6.25
N LYS A 79 0.90 10.62 6.05
CA LYS A 79 -0.44 10.19 6.47
C LYS A 79 -0.35 9.59 7.87
N MET A 80 -1.43 9.74 8.63
CA MET A 80 -1.55 9.17 9.98
C MET A 80 -2.71 8.19 10.05
N LEU A 81 -2.57 7.18 10.91
CA LEU A 81 -3.67 6.25 11.21
C LEU A 81 -4.77 6.98 11.98
N GLY A 82 -6.01 6.71 11.62
CA GLY A 82 -7.16 7.17 12.40
C GLY A 82 -7.31 6.35 13.68
N VAL A 83 -7.83 6.97 14.73
CA VAL A 83 -8.20 6.28 15.97
C VAL A 83 -9.65 6.64 16.30
N HIS A 84 -10.47 5.65 16.59
CA HIS A 84 -11.86 5.81 16.99
C HIS A 84 -12.15 4.88 18.17
N GLU A 85 -12.60 5.41 19.30
CA GLU A 85 -12.96 4.66 20.52
C GLU A 85 -11.87 3.66 20.98
N ASN A 86 -10.57 4.06 20.91
CA ASN A 86 -9.39 3.23 21.19
C ASN A 86 -9.09 2.12 20.14
N GLU A 87 -9.82 2.03 19.05
CA GLU A 87 -9.51 1.16 17.93
C GLU A 87 -8.73 1.94 16.85
N ILE A 88 -7.75 1.28 16.25
CA ILE A 88 -6.92 1.85 15.18
C ILE A 88 -7.61 1.53 13.84
N ILE A 89 -7.88 2.58 13.06
CA ILE A 89 -8.44 2.44 11.72
C ILE A 89 -7.28 2.21 10.74
N PRO A 90 -7.18 1.05 10.07
CA PRO A 90 -6.13 0.81 9.08
C PRO A 90 -6.30 1.73 7.87
N MET A 91 -5.20 2.07 7.23
CA MET A 91 -5.22 2.84 5.98
C MET A 91 -5.72 1.94 4.85
N GLU A 92 -6.83 2.30 4.22
CA GLU A 92 -7.29 1.62 3.01
C GLU A 92 -6.38 1.96 1.82
N TYR A 93 -5.92 0.92 1.14
CA TYR A 93 -5.07 1.03 -0.03
C TYR A 93 -5.51 0.02 -1.10
N TYR A 94 -5.61 0.44 -2.36
CA TYR A 94 -5.99 -0.45 -3.48
C TYR A 94 -7.19 -1.36 -3.17
N GLY A 95 -8.27 -0.77 -2.67
CA GLY A 95 -9.60 -1.36 -2.50
C GLY A 95 -9.73 -2.51 -1.49
N LYS A 96 -8.80 -3.47 -1.45
CA LYS A 96 -8.85 -4.65 -0.56
C LYS A 96 -7.62 -4.82 0.32
N LEU A 97 -6.68 -3.89 0.26
CA LEU A 97 -5.50 -3.88 1.10
C LEU A 97 -5.67 -2.86 2.23
N HIS A 98 -5.56 -3.33 3.46
CA HIS A 98 -5.53 -2.52 4.66
C HIS A 98 -4.09 -2.44 5.17
N VAL A 99 -3.57 -1.24 5.40
CA VAL A 99 -2.17 -1.02 5.77
C VAL A 99 -2.07 -0.40 7.14
N VAL A 100 -1.25 -0.98 8.00
CA VAL A 100 -0.82 -0.42 9.27
C VAL A 100 0.70 -0.49 9.34
N SER A 101 1.34 0.60 9.69
CA SER A 101 2.79 0.67 9.86
C SER A 101 3.12 1.52 11.06
N MET A 102 4.21 1.18 11.73
CA MET A 102 4.82 2.01 12.76
C MET A 102 5.11 3.43 12.27
N GLY A 103 5.52 3.57 11.01
CA GLY A 103 5.77 4.87 10.38
C GLY A 103 4.53 5.75 10.24
N LEU A 104 3.33 5.19 10.27
CA LEU A 104 2.07 5.95 10.22
C LEU A 104 1.58 6.41 11.61
N LEU A 105 2.30 6.07 12.68
CA LEU A 105 2.07 6.57 14.03
C LEU A 105 3.03 7.71 14.42
N LEU A 106 4.07 7.95 13.61
CA LEU A 106 5.08 8.97 13.86
C LEU A 106 4.67 10.28 13.19
N GLU A 107 4.77 11.39 13.90
CA GLU A 107 4.50 12.73 13.35
C GLU A 107 5.55 13.15 12.31
N HIS A 108 6.78 12.65 12.46
CA HIS A 108 7.91 12.94 11.56
C HIS A 108 8.71 11.68 11.27
N ASP A 109 9.10 11.48 10.00
CA ASP A 109 9.84 10.31 9.50
C ASP A 109 11.25 10.18 10.13
N ASP A 110 11.82 11.27 10.63
CA ASP A 110 13.15 11.35 11.27
C ASP A 110 13.12 11.25 12.79
N GLN A 111 11.95 11.04 13.39
CA GLN A 111 11.82 10.94 14.83
C GLN A 111 12.40 9.61 15.34
N PRO A 112 13.48 9.64 16.16
CA PRO A 112 14.05 8.40 16.68
C PRO A 112 13.11 7.74 17.68
N VAL A 113 12.73 6.50 17.40
CA VAL A 113 11.92 5.68 18.31
C VAL A 113 12.83 4.90 19.23
N VAL A 114 12.95 5.33 20.48
CA VAL A 114 13.76 4.66 21.49
C VAL A 114 12.85 3.82 22.41
N TRP A 115 12.37 2.70 21.90
CA TRP A 115 11.56 1.78 22.70
C TRP A 115 12.37 0.57 23.16
N ARG A 116 12.19 0.22 24.44
CA ARG A 116 12.77 -0.98 25.03
C ARG A 116 11.83 -2.18 24.81
N GLY A 117 12.38 -3.42 24.90
CA GLY A 117 11.68 -4.66 24.60
C GLY A 117 10.22 -4.77 25.03
N PRO A 118 9.86 -4.48 26.31
CA PRO A 118 8.48 -4.57 26.77
C PRO A 118 7.51 -3.62 26.05
N LEU A 119 7.97 -2.41 25.68
CA LEU A 119 7.14 -1.46 24.92
C LEU A 119 6.90 -1.94 23.50
N LYS A 120 7.92 -2.51 22.86
CA LYS A 120 7.81 -3.08 21.50
C LYS A 120 6.78 -4.22 21.46
N TYR A 121 6.85 -5.12 22.44
CA TYR A 121 5.88 -6.21 22.58
C TYR A 121 4.44 -5.69 22.69
N ASN A 122 4.21 -4.70 23.54
CA ASN A 122 2.88 -4.13 23.75
C ASN A 122 2.34 -3.51 22.46
N VAL A 123 3.14 -2.74 21.74
CA VAL A 123 2.71 -2.12 20.48
C VAL A 123 2.38 -3.17 19.41
N ILE A 124 3.19 -4.22 19.29
CA ILE A 124 2.88 -5.33 18.37
C ILE A 124 1.55 -6.01 18.78
N LYS A 125 1.34 -6.23 20.08
CA LYS A 125 0.09 -6.79 20.61
C LYS A 125 -1.09 -5.85 20.30
N GLU A 126 -0.94 -4.55 20.52
CA GLU A 126 -1.97 -3.55 20.19
C GLU A 126 -2.34 -3.54 18.71
N PHE A 127 -1.37 -3.64 17.80
CA PHE A 127 -1.66 -3.71 16.36
C PHE A 127 -2.44 -4.98 15.98
N LEU A 128 -2.17 -6.09 16.64
CA LEU A 128 -2.92 -7.32 16.40
C LEU A 128 -4.30 -7.32 17.04
N GLN A 129 -4.46 -6.64 18.18
CA GLN A 129 -5.66 -6.63 19.01
C GLN A 129 -6.60 -5.46 18.69
N ASN A 130 -6.08 -4.23 18.54
CA ASN A 130 -6.86 -3.00 18.50
C ASN A 130 -7.05 -2.43 17.09
N VAL A 131 -6.41 -2.99 16.07
CA VAL A 131 -6.67 -2.57 14.69
C VAL A 131 -7.98 -3.16 14.19
N MET A 132 -8.81 -2.32 13.57
CA MET A 132 -10.05 -2.72 12.91
C MET A 132 -9.79 -3.43 11.57
N TRP A 133 -9.14 -4.59 11.63
CA TRP A 133 -8.80 -5.36 10.42
C TRP A 133 -10.03 -5.86 9.64
N GLY A 134 -11.18 -6.02 10.30
CA GLY A 134 -12.32 -6.70 9.73
C GLY A 134 -12.03 -8.18 9.46
N ASN A 135 -12.69 -8.74 8.44
CA ASN A 135 -12.45 -10.12 8.01
C ASN A 135 -11.40 -10.13 6.90
N LEU A 136 -10.22 -10.66 7.18
CA LEU A 136 -9.12 -10.80 6.23
C LEU A 136 -8.98 -12.25 5.75
N ASP A 137 -8.64 -12.43 4.47
CA ASP A 137 -8.19 -13.71 3.94
C ASP A 137 -6.71 -13.93 4.28
N TYR A 138 -5.92 -12.85 4.23
CA TYR A 138 -4.49 -12.86 4.59
C TYR A 138 -4.09 -11.64 5.43
N LEU A 139 -3.22 -11.85 6.42
CA LEU A 139 -2.45 -10.78 7.07
C LEU A 139 -0.97 -11.00 6.78
N VAL A 140 -0.34 -10.09 6.06
CA VAL A 140 1.10 -10.08 5.79
C VAL A 140 1.77 -9.20 6.83
N ILE A 141 2.69 -9.78 7.61
CA ILE A 141 3.44 -9.04 8.64
C ILE A 141 4.89 -8.91 8.20
N ASP A 142 5.34 -7.68 7.98
CA ASP A 142 6.75 -7.36 7.73
C ASP A 142 7.48 -7.24 9.07
N ALA A 143 8.18 -8.30 9.47
CA ALA A 143 8.88 -8.37 10.75
C ALA A 143 10.28 -7.72 10.64
N PRO A 144 10.86 -7.21 11.73
CA PRO A 144 12.24 -6.76 11.75
C PRO A 144 13.23 -7.86 11.31
N PRO A 145 14.41 -7.48 10.77
CA PRO A 145 15.40 -8.47 10.35
C PRO A 145 16.00 -9.24 11.51
N GLY A 146 16.39 -10.50 11.27
CA GLY A 146 17.01 -11.38 12.27
C GLY A 146 15.99 -12.24 13.02
N THR A 147 16.47 -12.82 14.14
CA THR A 147 15.72 -13.74 15.02
C THR A 147 15.71 -13.24 16.45
N GLY A 148 15.63 -11.91 16.62
CA GLY A 148 15.63 -11.23 17.92
C GLY A 148 14.28 -11.23 18.64
N ASP A 149 14.14 -10.33 19.62
CA ASP A 149 12.97 -10.27 20.50
C ASP A 149 11.68 -9.91 19.77
N GLU A 150 11.74 -9.04 18.76
CA GLU A 150 10.54 -8.62 18.01
C GLU A 150 9.97 -9.78 17.17
N PRO A 151 10.74 -10.47 16.29
CA PRO A 151 10.26 -11.66 15.58
C PRO A 151 9.76 -12.75 16.53
N LEU A 152 10.42 -12.92 17.69
CA LEU A 152 9.98 -13.86 18.73
C LEU A 152 8.60 -13.49 19.28
N SER A 153 8.41 -12.22 19.61
CA SER A 153 7.14 -11.69 20.13
C SER A 153 6.00 -11.88 19.13
N ILE A 154 6.23 -11.52 17.86
CA ILE A 154 5.25 -11.72 16.79
C ILE A 154 4.88 -13.20 16.69
N GLY A 155 5.87 -14.08 16.55
CA GLY A 155 5.63 -15.50 16.40
C GLY A 155 4.86 -16.12 17.58
N GLN A 156 5.10 -15.65 18.80
CA GLN A 156 4.36 -16.08 19.99
C GLN A 156 2.89 -15.61 20.00
N LEU A 157 2.63 -14.41 19.51
CA LEU A 157 1.26 -13.83 19.47
C LEU A 157 0.38 -14.47 18.39
N ILE A 158 0.95 -14.84 17.22
CA ILE A 158 0.18 -15.30 16.04
C ILE A 158 0.09 -16.83 15.88
N LYS A 159 0.61 -17.62 16.81
CA LYS A 159 0.91 -19.08 16.76
C LYS A 159 -0.04 -19.97 15.94
N LYS A 160 -1.36 -19.80 16.04
CA LYS A 160 -2.32 -20.83 15.60
C LYS A 160 -2.65 -20.81 14.09
N ARG A 161 -2.41 -19.70 13.38
CA ARG A 161 -2.83 -19.51 11.97
C ARG A 161 -1.75 -18.84 11.13
N ALA A 162 -0.52 -18.95 11.55
CA ALA A 162 0.59 -18.27 10.93
C ALA A 162 1.55 -19.25 10.24
N SER A 163 2.21 -18.74 9.22
CA SER A 163 3.34 -19.39 8.58
C SER A 163 4.40 -18.35 8.21
N ALA A 164 5.65 -18.77 8.22
CA ALA A 164 6.78 -17.90 7.88
C ALA A 164 7.08 -17.95 6.38
N VAL A 165 7.27 -16.76 5.78
CA VAL A 165 7.86 -16.57 4.46
C VAL A 165 9.26 -16.01 4.67
N ILE A 166 10.31 -16.74 4.28
CA ILE A 166 11.69 -16.36 4.55
C ILE A 166 12.31 -15.76 3.28
N VAL A 167 12.75 -14.51 3.36
CA VAL A 167 13.39 -13.79 2.25
C VAL A 167 14.91 -13.84 2.38
N THR A 168 15.58 -14.20 1.28
CA THR A 168 17.03 -14.25 1.19
C THR A 168 17.54 -13.68 -0.13
N THR A 169 18.85 -13.49 -0.23
CA THR A 169 19.58 -13.26 -1.48
C THR A 169 20.36 -14.51 -1.86
N PRO A 170 20.77 -14.69 -3.13
CA PRO A 170 21.45 -15.92 -3.58
C PRO A 170 22.86 -16.13 -3.01
N GLN A 171 23.42 -15.15 -2.32
CA GLN A 171 24.79 -15.20 -1.78
C GLN A 171 24.94 -16.27 -0.71
N GLN A 172 26.04 -17.04 -0.75
CA GLN A 172 26.31 -18.12 0.22
C GLN A 172 26.37 -17.62 1.68
N VAL A 173 26.85 -16.40 1.94
CA VAL A 173 26.85 -15.80 3.28
C VAL A 173 25.44 -15.66 3.84
N ALA A 174 24.44 -15.41 2.99
CA ALA A 174 23.05 -15.32 3.40
C ALA A 174 22.44 -16.67 3.83
N THR A 175 22.97 -17.78 3.32
CA THR A 175 22.42 -19.12 3.61
C THR A 175 22.53 -19.53 5.08
N ILE A 176 23.58 -19.08 5.79
CA ILE A 176 23.75 -19.35 7.23
C ILE A 176 22.67 -18.66 8.05
N ASP A 177 22.39 -17.40 7.76
CA ASP A 177 21.40 -16.62 8.51
C ASP A 177 19.97 -17.09 8.24
N VAL A 178 19.70 -17.54 7.01
CA VAL A 178 18.42 -18.17 6.66
C VAL A 178 18.24 -19.51 7.35
N ALA A 179 19.29 -20.33 7.47
CA ALA A 179 19.22 -21.58 8.24
C ALA A 179 18.86 -21.31 9.71
N LYS A 180 19.38 -20.21 10.30
CA LYS A 180 18.97 -19.77 11.65
C LYS A 180 17.49 -19.40 11.69
N CYS A 181 16.96 -18.68 10.68
CA CYS A 181 15.55 -18.35 10.59
C CYS A 181 14.66 -19.60 10.51
N VAL A 182 15.02 -20.58 9.68
CA VAL A 182 14.26 -21.85 9.60
C VAL A 182 14.28 -22.58 10.95
N THR A 183 15.43 -22.62 11.61
CA THR A 183 15.55 -23.24 12.94
C THR A 183 14.74 -22.50 13.99
N PHE A 184 14.76 -21.15 13.96
CA PHE A 184 13.94 -20.30 14.81
C PHE A 184 12.43 -20.57 14.61
N CYS A 185 11.96 -20.66 13.36
CA CYS A 185 10.57 -21.03 13.08
C CYS A 185 10.22 -22.43 13.65
N LYS A 186 11.11 -23.41 13.51
CA LYS A 186 10.91 -24.75 14.08
C LYS A 186 10.82 -24.73 15.61
N GLN A 187 11.64 -23.92 16.29
CA GLN A 187 11.59 -23.77 17.75
C GLN A 187 10.29 -23.10 18.23
N LEU A 188 9.71 -22.20 17.43
CA LEU A 188 8.44 -21.56 17.70
C LEU A 188 7.22 -22.40 17.27
N GLU A 189 7.44 -23.57 16.68
CA GLU A 189 6.38 -24.37 16.05
C GLU A 189 5.60 -23.58 14.97
N LEU A 190 6.29 -22.62 14.33
CA LEU A 190 5.76 -21.81 13.24
C LEU A 190 6.07 -22.50 11.91
N PRO A 191 5.05 -22.98 11.16
CA PRO A 191 5.26 -23.58 9.85
C PRO A 191 5.98 -22.62 8.90
N VAL A 192 6.91 -23.15 8.09
CA VAL A 192 7.59 -22.38 7.04
C VAL A 192 6.84 -22.59 5.74
N ALA A 193 6.12 -21.57 5.26
CA ALA A 193 5.46 -21.58 3.95
C ALA A 193 6.49 -21.68 2.81
N GLY A 194 7.67 -21.12 2.98
CA GLY A 194 8.78 -21.33 2.08
C GLY A 194 9.78 -20.19 2.04
N ILE A 195 10.78 -20.38 1.16
CA ILE A 195 11.86 -19.42 0.92
C ILE A 195 11.63 -18.70 -0.40
N ILE A 196 11.78 -17.37 -0.38
CA ILE A 196 11.84 -16.50 -1.56
C ILE A 196 13.29 -16.02 -1.72
N GLU A 197 13.89 -16.28 -2.88
CA GLU A 197 15.20 -15.75 -3.24
C GLU A 197 15.01 -14.44 -3.99
N ASN A 198 15.30 -13.32 -3.34
CA ASN A 198 15.24 -11.99 -3.94
C ASN A 198 16.61 -11.60 -4.52
N MET A 199 16.63 -10.69 -5.50
CA MET A 199 17.83 -10.26 -6.23
C MET A 199 18.55 -11.44 -6.92
N SER A 200 17.79 -12.40 -7.46
CA SER A 200 18.26 -13.63 -8.09
C SER A 200 18.49 -13.44 -9.58
N GLY A 201 19.75 -13.20 -9.97
CA GLY A 201 20.08 -12.84 -11.35
C GLY A 201 19.68 -11.41 -11.71
N PHE A 202 20.14 -10.92 -12.83
CA PHE A 202 19.85 -9.59 -13.40
C PHE A 202 19.59 -9.74 -14.89
N ILE A 203 18.48 -9.20 -15.37
CA ILE A 203 18.20 -9.16 -16.80
C ILE A 203 18.58 -7.78 -17.32
N CYS A 204 19.56 -7.72 -18.22
CA CYS A 204 20.02 -6.47 -18.81
C CYS A 204 18.89 -5.81 -19.63
N PRO A 205 18.43 -4.60 -19.31
CA PRO A 205 17.33 -3.95 -20.02
C PRO A 205 17.69 -3.56 -21.47
N HIS A 206 19.00 -3.50 -21.82
CA HIS A 206 19.45 -3.13 -23.15
C HIS A 206 19.54 -4.31 -24.11
N CYS A 207 19.95 -5.50 -23.65
CA CYS A 207 20.20 -6.65 -24.51
C CYS A 207 19.45 -7.92 -24.12
N GLY A 208 18.66 -7.90 -23.02
CA GLY A 208 17.89 -9.04 -22.54
C GLY A 208 18.75 -10.21 -22.00
N LYS A 209 20.07 -10.08 -21.94
CA LYS A 209 20.94 -11.13 -21.41
C LYS A 209 20.85 -11.17 -19.87
N GLU A 210 20.72 -12.38 -19.34
CA GLU A 210 20.80 -12.63 -17.91
C GLU A 210 22.26 -12.62 -17.46
N VAL A 211 22.54 -11.95 -16.33
CA VAL A 211 23.85 -11.86 -15.69
C VAL A 211 23.70 -12.16 -14.21
N ASP A 212 24.53 -13.05 -13.69
CA ASP A 212 24.51 -13.45 -12.29
C ASP A 212 25.36 -12.51 -11.42
N ILE A 213 24.81 -11.31 -11.11
CA ILE A 213 25.53 -10.29 -10.31
C ILE A 213 25.82 -10.82 -8.89
N PHE A 214 24.85 -11.47 -8.25
CA PHE A 214 24.94 -11.99 -6.87
C PHE A 214 24.92 -13.51 -6.80
N SER A 215 25.20 -14.25 -7.88
CA SER A 215 24.91 -15.67 -8.04
C SER A 215 23.39 -15.94 -8.22
N LYS A 216 23.00 -17.21 -8.31
CA LYS A 216 21.63 -17.67 -8.50
C LYS A 216 21.43 -19.04 -7.85
N GLY A 217 20.27 -19.28 -7.24
CA GLY A 217 19.87 -20.60 -6.77
C GLY A 217 20.29 -20.97 -5.36
N GLY A 218 21.04 -20.11 -4.63
CA GLY A 218 21.47 -20.41 -3.25
C GLY A 218 20.29 -20.60 -2.28
N GLY A 219 19.21 -19.84 -2.47
CA GLY A 219 17.97 -20.00 -1.68
C GLY A 219 17.24 -21.30 -2.00
N LYS A 220 17.23 -21.74 -3.25
CA LYS A 220 16.64 -23.01 -3.66
C LYS A 220 17.41 -24.21 -3.10
N GLU A 221 18.73 -24.17 -3.16
CA GLU A 221 19.59 -25.20 -2.57
C GLU A 221 19.37 -25.28 -1.06
N LEU A 222 19.32 -24.13 -0.39
CA LEU A 222 19.06 -24.06 1.03
C LEU A 222 17.67 -24.61 1.40
N ALA A 223 16.63 -24.27 0.67
CA ALA A 223 15.28 -24.79 0.85
C ALA A 223 15.29 -26.32 0.83
N SER A 224 15.93 -26.90 -0.18
CA SER A 224 16.08 -28.36 -0.30
C SER A 224 16.84 -28.95 0.89
N ARG A 225 17.96 -28.35 1.30
CA ARG A 225 18.77 -28.80 2.43
C ARG A 225 18.02 -28.75 3.78
N MET A 226 17.19 -27.72 3.98
CA MET A 226 16.44 -27.53 5.23
C MET A 226 15.08 -28.26 5.23
N GLY A 227 14.69 -28.86 4.10
CA GLY A 227 13.41 -29.57 3.95
C GLY A 227 12.21 -28.63 4.02
N VAL A 228 12.33 -27.43 3.44
CA VAL A 228 11.24 -26.43 3.38
C VAL A 228 10.93 -26.07 1.92
N PRO A 229 9.70 -25.62 1.59
CA PRO A 229 9.35 -25.24 0.23
C PRO A 229 10.21 -24.11 -0.34
N PHE A 230 10.42 -24.10 -1.67
CA PHE A 230 10.96 -22.96 -2.40
C PHE A 230 9.85 -22.27 -3.18
N LEU A 231 9.47 -21.07 -2.75
CA LEU A 231 8.36 -20.33 -3.35
C LEU A 231 8.74 -19.73 -4.70
N GLY A 232 9.93 -19.15 -4.82
CA GLY A 232 10.36 -18.57 -6.08
C GLY A 232 11.62 -17.72 -5.97
N ALA A 233 12.06 -17.26 -7.14
CA ALA A 233 13.17 -16.33 -7.28
C ALA A 233 12.69 -15.04 -7.98
N VAL A 234 12.97 -13.90 -7.38
CA VAL A 234 12.67 -12.57 -7.94
C VAL A 234 13.99 -11.98 -8.44
N PRO A 235 14.11 -11.60 -9.72
CA PRO A 235 15.34 -11.05 -10.25
C PRO A 235 15.65 -9.67 -9.63
N LEU A 236 16.92 -9.28 -9.70
CA LEU A 236 17.33 -7.90 -9.43
C LEU A 236 16.77 -7.02 -10.55
N ASP A 237 15.83 -6.15 -10.18
CA ASP A 237 15.15 -5.27 -11.11
C ASP A 237 15.25 -3.82 -10.62
N PRO A 238 15.94 -2.94 -11.34
CA PRO A 238 16.08 -1.53 -10.95
C PRO A 238 14.75 -0.79 -10.82
N ASP A 239 13.72 -1.23 -11.55
CA ASP A 239 12.42 -0.58 -11.51
C ASP A 239 11.64 -0.94 -10.24
N ILE A 240 11.95 -2.06 -9.58
CA ILE A 240 11.44 -2.36 -8.23
C ILE A 240 11.96 -1.30 -7.24
N VAL A 241 13.24 -0.93 -7.31
CA VAL A 241 13.83 0.08 -6.43
C VAL A 241 13.22 1.46 -6.69
N LYS A 242 13.18 1.90 -7.96
CA LYS A 242 12.59 3.18 -8.35
C LYS A 242 11.13 3.29 -7.94
N SER A 243 10.37 2.22 -8.12
CA SER A 243 8.98 2.06 -7.75
C SER A 243 8.78 2.28 -6.24
N GLY A 244 9.58 1.60 -5.41
CA GLY A 244 9.57 1.78 -3.96
C GLY A 244 9.94 3.20 -3.52
N ASP A 245 10.93 3.81 -4.15
CA ASP A 245 11.35 5.19 -3.84
C ASP A 245 10.32 6.25 -4.27
N SER A 246 9.58 5.99 -5.34
CA SER A 246 8.54 6.89 -5.86
C SER A 246 7.17 6.70 -5.19
N GLY A 247 7.01 5.70 -4.32
CA GLY A 247 5.72 5.38 -3.70
C GLY A 247 4.69 4.80 -4.68
N GLN A 248 5.15 4.21 -5.78
CA GLN A 248 4.32 3.57 -6.81
C GLN A 248 4.61 2.06 -6.80
N PRO A 249 3.75 1.23 -6.18
CA PRO A 249 4.03 -0.18 -6.01
C PRO A 249 4.27 -0.92 -7.33
N TYR A 250 5.35 -1.70 -7.36
CA TYR A 250 5.87 -2.32 -8.58
C TYR A 250 4.84 -3.23 -9.27
N VAL A 251 4.24 -4.18 -8.55
CA VAL A 251 3.31 -5.16 -9.14
C VAL A 251 2.02 -4.54 -9.69
N LEU A 252 1.66 -3.33 -9.27
CA LEU A 252 0.53 -2.60 -9.81
C LEU A 252 0.91 -1.75 -11.04
N THR A 253 2.15 -1.29 -11.09
CA THR A 253 2.64 -0.38 -12.13
C THR A 253 3.22 -1.15 -13.32
N TYR A 254 3.89 -2.27 -13.07
CA TYR A 254 4.65 -3.04 -14.06
C TYR A 254 4.10 -4.49 -14.22
N THR A 255 2.80 -4.62 -14.45
CA THR A 255 2.07 -5.91 -14.46
C THR A 255 2.58 -6.95 -15.45
N ASN A 256 3.24 -6.55 -16.54
CA ASN A 256 3.69 -7.45 -17.61
C ASN A 256 5.16 -7.84 -17.54
N THR A 257 5.89 -7.38 -16.51
CA THR A 257 7.31 -7.69 -16.37
C THR A 257 7.55 -9.09 -15.82
N GLU A 258 8.77 -9.60 -16.02
CA GLU A 258 9.18 -10.90 -15.48
C GLU A 258 9.11 -10.90 -13.95
N SER A 259 9.55 -9.82 -13.30
CA SER A 259 9.52 -9.72 -11.84
C SER A 259 8.10 -9.72 -11.28
N ALA A 260 7.12 -9.06 -11.95
CA ALA A 260 5.72 -9.10 -11.54
C ALA A 260 5.14 -10.52 -11.66
N LYS A 261 5.40 -11.21 -12.77
CA LYS A 261 4.99 -12.61 -12.95
C LYS A 261 5.56 -13.53 -11.88
N ARG A 262 6.80 -13.29 -11.42
CA ARG A 262 7.39 -14.07 -10.32
C ARG A 262 6.65 -13.87 -9.00
N PHE A 263 6.18 -12.65 -8.71
CA PHE A 263 5.33 -12.44 -7.55
C PHE A 263 3.99 -13.17 -7.67
N ASP A 264 3.37 -13.18 -8.85
CA ASP A 264 2.12 -13.91 -9.09
C ASP A 264 2.32 -15.44 -8.91
N GLU A 265 3.39 -16.02 -9.47
CA GLU A 265 3.74 -17.43 -9.29
C GLU A 265 3.98 -17.79 -7.79
N ILE A 266 4.60 -16.88 -7.04
CA ILE A 266 4.82 -17.05 -5.59
C ILE A 266 3.48 -17.06 -4.85
N VAL A 267 2.59 -16.12 -5.18
CA VAL A 267 1.25 -16.05 -4.59
C VAL A 267 0.43 -17.30 -4.92
N GLU A 268 0.47 -17.77 -6.17
CA GLU A 268 -0.21 -19.01 -6.57
C GLU A 268 0.23 -20.21 -5.73
N LYS A 269 1.53 -20.36 -5.46
CA LYS A 269 2.03 -21.44 -4.59
C LYS A 269 1.54 -21.31 -3.15
N ILE A 270 1.56 -20.09 -2.60
CA ILE A 270 1.08 -19.82 -1.23
C ILE A 270 -0.42 -20.12 -1.11
N THR A 271 -1.21 -19.78 -2.13
CA THR A 271 -2.67 -20.01 -2.14
C THR A 271 -3.03 -21.46 -2.43
N ALA A 272 -2.27 -22.17 -3.29
CA ALA A 272 -2.48 -23.58 -3.61
C ALA A 272 -2.23 -24.50 -2.40
N GLU A 273 -1.23 -24.21 -1.58
CA GLU A 273 -0.98 -24.94 -0.32
C GLU A 273 -2.17 -24.82 0.65
N HIS A 274 -2.89 -23.70 0.61
CA HIS A 274 -4.08 -23.51 1.42
C HIS A 274 -5.26 -24.39 0.97
N SER A 275 -5.34 -24.70 -0.33
CA SER A 275 -6.44 -25.51 -0.90
C SER A 275 -6.22 -27.02 -0.71
N SER A 276 -4.97 -27.46 -0.50
CA SER A 276 -4.61 -28.88 -0.38
C SER A 276 -4.38 -29.36 1.06
N GLY A 277 -4.20 -28.44 2.01
CA GLY A 277 -4.07 -28.75 3.43
C GLY A 277 -5.45 -28.88 4.07
N ASN A 278 -5.79 -30.12 4.48
CA ASN A 278 -6.99 -30.44 5.27
C ASN A 278 -6.84 -29.87 6.70
N THR A 279 -6.86 -28.54 6.83
CA THR A 279 -7.07 -27.85 8.09
C THR A 279 -8.46 -27.26 8.04
N ASP A 280 -9.35 -27.83 8.85
CA ASP A 280 -10.67 -27.28 9.22
C ASP A 280 -10.50 -25.88 9.85
N ILE A 281 -10.11 -24.89 9.05
CA ILE A 281 -10.18 -23.48 9.39
C ILE A 281 -11.47 -22.99 8.75
N PRO A 282 -12.54 -22.77 9.54
CA PRO A 282 -13.79 -22.25 9.01
C PRO A 282 -13.48 -20.92 8.32
N ARG A 283 -13.85 -20.82 7.04
CA ARG A 283 -13.84 -19.52 6.35
C ARG A 283 -14.73 -18.59 7.17
N PRO A 284 -14.27 -17.40 7.56
CA PRO A 284 -15.14 -16.48 8.28
C PRO A 284 -16.41 -16.25 7.45
N PRO A 285 -17.61 -16.22 8.05
CA PRO A 285 -18.85 -16.07 7.33
C PRO A 285 -18.80 -14.81 6.47
N ALA A 286 -19.26 -14.91 5.23
CA ALA A 286 -19.42 -13.77 4.36
C ALA A 286 -20.48 -12.86 4.98
N THR A 287 -20.06 -11.89 5.79
CA THR A 287 -20.93 -10.80 6.20
C THR A 287 -21.19 -9.94 4.98
N GLN A 288 -22.46 -9.79 4.63
CA GLN A 288 -22.89 -8.79 3.66
C GLN A 288 -22.73 -7.43 4.34
N ASP A 289 -21.51 -6.90 4.29
CA ASP A 289 -21.26 -5.52 4.64
C ASP A 289 -21.78 -4.65 3.49
N ASN A 290 -23.03 -4.19 3.66
CA ASN A 290 -23.59 -3.09 2.90
C ASN A 290 -22.85 -1.79 3.27
N VAL A 291 -21.58 -1.68 2.91
CA VAL A 291 -20.88 -0.42 2.83
C VAL A 291 -20.77 -0.09 1.34
N ASN A 292 -21.61 0.82 0.93
CA ASN A 292 -21.65 1.38 -0.41
C ASN A 292 -20.39 2.23 -0.62
N THR A 293 -19.27 1.59 -0.96
CA THR A 293 -18.04 2.26 -1.38
C THR A 293 -17.84 2.05 -2.86
N SER A 294 -18.20 3.08 -3.62
CA SER A 294 -17.86 3.19 -5.03
C SER A 294 -16.35 3.31 -5.21
N VAL A 295 -15.71 2.21 -5.59
CA VAL A 295 -14.27 2.13 -5.92
C VAL A 295 -14.07 2.68 -7.32
N ILE A 296 -13.24 3.70 -7.47
CA ILE A 296 -12.70 4.15 -8.77
C ILE A 296 -11.30 3.56 -8.90
N PRO A 297 -11.04 2.70 -9.93
CA PRO A 297 -9.70 2.22 -10.20
C PRO A 297 -8.80 3.32 -10.80
N PRO A 298 -7.47 3.27 -10.59
CA PRO A 298 -6.56 4.22 -11.23
C PRO A 298 -6.57 3.97 -12.75
N SER A 299 -6.98 4.99 -13.51
CA SER A 299 -7.03 4.93 -14.96
C SER A 299 -5.63 5.02 -15.57
N SER A 300 -5.16 3.93 -16.14
CA SER A 300 -4.16 3.93 -17.20
C SER A 300 -4.85 4.31 -18.53
N GLY A 301 -4.36 5.37 -19.19
CA GLY A 301 -4.50 5.58 -20.62
C GLY A 301 -5.89 5.92 -21.16
N VAL A 302 -5.99 7.16 -21.64
CA VAL A 302 -6.82 7.63 -22.75
C VAL A 302 -7.91 6.64 -23.23
N GLY A 303 -9.14 6.88 -22.80
CA GLY A 303 -10.33 6.25 -23.37
C GLY A 303 -11.53 7.16 -23.09
N GLN A 304 -12.10 7.73 -24.15
CA GLN A 304 -13.42 8.34 -24.12
C GLN A 304 -14.44 7.29 -23.67
N GLY A 305 -15.12 7.52 -22.56
CA GLY A 305 -16.14 6.59 -22.06
C GLY A 305 -16.98 7.22 -20.97
N ASP A 306 -18.18 7.55 -21.30
CA ASP A 306 -19.42 7.70 -20.57
C ASP A 306 -19.36 8.12 -19.08
N ILE A 307 -19.67 9.40 -18.85
CA ILE A 307 -20.19 9.87 -17.57
C ILE A 307 -21.71 10.01 -17.72
N SER A 308 -22.43 8.91 -17.53
CA SER A 308 -23.86 8.96 -17.29
C SER A 308 -24.14 8.67 -15.80
N SER A 309 -24.71 9.67 -15.12
CA SER A 309 -25.54 9.58 -13.92
C SER A 309 -24.91 9.07 -12.63
N GLN A 310 -24.23 9.95 -11.87
CA GLN A 310 -24.43 10.04 -10.43
C GLN A 310 -24.61 11.51 -10.06
N GLY A 311 -25.83 11.89 -9.75
CA GLY A 311 -26.23 13.22 -9.36
C GLY A 311 -25.67 13.61 -7.99
N GLY A 312 -24.49 14.24 -7.97
CA GLY A 312 -23.87 14.86 -6.81
C GLY A 312 -23.57 16.34 -7.10
N ILE A 313 -23.64 17.19 -6.09
CA ILE A 313 -23.15 18.57 -6.17
C ILE A 313 -21.65 18.51 -6.41
N MET A 314 -21.15 19.09 -7.51
CA MET A 314 -19.72 19.12 -7.85
C MET A 314 -19.20 20.55 -7.87
N LYS A 315 -17.98 20.75 -7.40
CA LYS A 315 -17.24 22.00 -7.50
C LYS A 315 -16.04 21.83 -8.42
N PHE A 316 -16.00 22.63 -9.47
CA PHE A 316 -14.92 22.67 -10.45
C PHE A 316 -13.97 23.83 -10.16
N ALA A 317 -12.67 23.64 -10.40
CA ALA A 317 -11.69 24.71 -10.44
C ALA A 317 -11.10 24.81 -11.84
N VAL A 318 -11.05 26.02 -12.38
CA VAL A 318 -10.43 26.33 -13.68
C VAL A 318 -9.38 27.40 -13.45
N PRO A 319 -8.08 27.14 -13.69
CA PRO A 319 -7.04 28.17 -13.59
C PRO A 319 -7.24 29.22 -14.71
N THR A 320 -7.20 30.48 -14.34
CA THR A 320 -7.48 31.59 -15.24
C THR A 320 -6.37 32.63 -15.27
N ASN A 321 -6.20 33.25 -16.44
CA ASN A 321 -5.41 34.46 -16.64
C ASN A 321 -6.23 35.42 -17.53
N GLU A 322 -6.37 36.67 -17.13
CA GLU A 322 -7.24 37.65 -17.77
C GLU A 322 -8.69 37.15 -17.97
N GLY A 323 -9.20 36.36 -16.98
CA GLY A 323 -10.56 35.80 -17.00
C GLY A 323 -10.77 34.62 -17.95
N LYS A 324 -9.74 34.11 -18.66
CA LYS A 324 -9.80 32.96 -19.56
C LYS A 324 -8.98 31.81 -19.03
N LEU A 325 -9.35 30.57 -19.40
CA LEU A 325 -8.63 29.37 -19.04
C LEU A 325 -7.14 29.50 -19.40
N CYS A 326 -6.29 29.30 -18.38
CA CYS A 326 -4.84 29.41 -18.50
C CYS A 326 -4.25 28.13 -19.09
N MET A 327 -3.32 28.27 -20.05
CA MET A 327 -2.67 27.14 -20.70
C MET A 327 -1.59 26.48 -19.81
N HIS A 328 -1.08 27.18 -18.79
CA HIS A 328 -0.09 26.69 -17.84
C HIS A 328 -0.60 26.83 -16.42
N PHE A 329 -0.85 25.70 -15.75
CA PHE A 329 -1.42 25.65 -14.40
C PHE A 329 -0.64 26.49 -13.37
N GLY A 330 0.69 26.46 -13.41
CA GLY A 330 1.55 27.12 -12.42
C GLY A 330 1.63 28.66 -12.53
N HIS A 331 1.01 29.28 -13.52
CA HIS A 331 1.10 30.72 -13.80
C HIS A 331 -0.28 31.40 -13.88
N CYS A 332 -1.28 30.85 -13.19
CA CYS A 332 -2.62 31.44 -13.17
C CYS A 332 -2.71 32.60 -12.17
N GLU A 333 -3.44 33.65 -12.54
CA GLU A 333 -3.72 34.80 -11.66
C GLU A 333 -4.85 34.50 -10.67
N ALA A 334 -5.81 33.69 -11.08
CA ALA A 334 -6.97 33.32 -10.29
C ALA A 334 -7.49 31.92 -10.67
N PHE A 335 -8.34 31.36 -9.81
CA PHE A 335 -9.15 30.19 -10.11
C PHE A 335 -10.61 30.56 -10.19
N ALA A 336 -11.29 30.21 -11.29
CA ALA A 336 -12.73 30.18 -11.34
C ALA A 336 -13.23 28.94 -10.63
N LEU A 337 -13.94 29.10 -9.52
CA LEU A 337 -14.63 28.03 -8.79
C LEU A 337 -16.09 28.00 -9.26
N ILE A 338 -16.52 26.88 -9.83
CA ILE A 338 -17.83 26.70 -10.44
C ILE A 338 -18.53 25.53 -9.75
N ASP A 339 -19.65 25.85 -9.08
CA ASP A 339 -20.49 24.88 -8.40
C ASP A 339 -21.63 24.41 -9.31
N THR A 340 -21.95 23.11 -9.27
CA THR A 340 -23.07 22.53 -10.00
C THR A 340 -24.06 21.87 -9.03
N ASP A 341 -25.35 21.84 -9.44
CA ASP A 341 -26.36 21.06 -8.74
C ASP A 341 -26.27 19.56 -9.09
N SER A 342 -27.15 18.75 -8.51
CA SER A 342 -27.24 17.30 -8.74
C SER A 342 -27.65 16.93 -10.18
N GLN A 343 -28.09 17.88 -10.98
CA GLN A 343 -28.45 17.71 -12.40
C GLN A 343 -27.33 18.18 -13.35
N GLY A 344 -26.18 18.63 -12.80
CA GLY A 344 -25.06 19.16 -13.57
C GLY A 344 -25.27 20.57 -14.09
N LYS A 345 -26.24 21.33 -13.55
CA LYS A 345 -26.46 22.75 -13.93
C LYS A 345 -25.58 23.61 -13.03
N ILE A 346 -24.88 24.59 -13.63
CA ILE A 346 -24.05 25.55 -12.91
C ILE A 346 -24.96 26.46 -12.07
N VAL A 347 -24.72 26.49 -10.77
CA VAL A 347 -25.49 27.25 -9.77
C VAL A 347 -24.73 28.44 -9.20
N ASN A 348 -23.40 28.38 -9.21
CA ASN A 348 -22.55 29.44 -8.69
C ASN A 348 -21.23 29.52 -9.46
N GLU A 349 -20.66 30.73 -9.56
CA GLU A 349 -19.33 30.98 -10.14
C GLU A 349 -18.65 32.09 -9.34
N ALA A 350 -17.45 31.78 -8.80
CA ALA A 350 -16.67 32.73 -8.01
C ALA A 350 -15.18 32.64 -8.44
N TYR A 351 -14.51 33.80 -8.37
CA TYR A 351 -13.08 33.86 -8.66
C TYR A 351 -12.29 34.04 -7.38
N VAL A 352 -11.27 33.22 -7.18
CA VAL A 352 -10.42 33.25 -5.99
C VAL A 352 -8.96 33.39 -6.40
N THR A 353 -8.23 34.27 -5.71
CA THR A 353 -6.80 34.45 -5.91
C THR A 353 -6.05 33.35 -5.18
N PRO A 354 -5.15 32.59 -5.84
CA PRO A 354 -4.35 31.58 -5.18
C PRO A 354 -3.36 32.21 -4.18
N PRO A 355 -2.92 31.45 -3.17
CA PRO A 355 -1.80 31.87 -2.32
C PRO A 355 -0.51 32.03 -3.16
N PRO A 356 0.52 32.71 -2.63
CA PRO A 356 1.81 32.83 -3.31
C PRO A 356 2.33 31.48 -3.79
N HIS A 357 2.95 31.48 -4.98
CA HIS A 357 3.36 30.25 -5.66
C HIS A 357 4.45 29.53 -4.88
N GLU A 358 4.06 28.48 -4.15
CA GLU A 358 4.97 27.52 -3.54
C GLU A 358 4.66 26.12 -4.09
N PRO A 359 5.70 25.32 -4.42
CA PRO A 359 5.49 23.97 -4.94
C PRO A 359 4.68 23.11 -3.98
N GLY A 360 3.56 22.55 -4.43
CA GLY A 360 2.72 21.64 -3.65
C GLY A 360 1.62 22.31 -2.81
N LEU A 361 1.54 23.64 -2.72
CA LEU A 361 0.55 24.35 -1.90
C LEU A 361 -0.87 24.37 -2.52
N LEU A 362 -0.98 24.47 -3.84
CA LEU A 362 -2.26 24.60 -4.53
C LEU A 362 -3.20 23.38 -4.39
N PRO A 363 -2.74 22.11 -4.47
CA PRO A 363 -3.64 20.96 -4.31
C PRO A 363 -4.36 20.90 -2.97
N PRO A 364 -3.70 21.00 -1.79
CA PRO A 364 -4.41 21.03 -0.51
C PRO A 364 -5.25 22.27 -0.32
N TRP A 365 -4.84 23.42 -0.86
CA TRP A 365 -5.63 24.65 -0.80
C TRP A 365 -6.94 24.54 -1.60
N LEU A 366 -6.92 23.98 -2.81
CA LEU A 366 -8.13 23.73 -3.60
C LEU A 366 -9.01 22.63 -2.99
N ALA A 367 -8.41 21.64 -2.35
CA ALA A 367 -9.16 20.64 -1.58
C ALA A 367 -9.94 21.27 -0.42
N GLN A 368 -9.32 22.19 0.33
CA GLN A 368 -9.99 22.96 1.39
C GLN A 368 -11.16 23.83 0.86
N GLN A 369 -11.10 24.27 -0.40
CA GLN A 369 -12.21 24.97 -1.07
C GLN A 369 -13.33 24.02 -1.51
N GLY A 370 -13.18 22.70 -1.29
CA GLY A 370 -14.17 21.69 -1.66
C GLY A 370 -14.17 21.33 -3.14
N VAL A 371 -13.07 21.58 -3.87
CA VAL A 371 -12.95 21.28 -5.30
C VAL A 371 -12.91 19.78 -5.52
N ASN A 372 -13.74 19.27 -6.45
CA ASN A 372 -13.80 17.87 -6.84
C ASN A 372 -13.09 17.59 -8.17
N CYS A 373 -13.05 18.60 -9.06
CA CYS A 373 -12.45 18.46 -10.39
C CYS A 373 -11.74 19.75 -10.80
N ILE A 374 -10.56 19.62 -11.43
CA ILE A 374 -9.84 20.73 -12.04
C ILE A 374 -9.74 20.53 -13.55
N ILE A 375 -10.04 21.59 -14.32
CA ILE A 375 -9.90 21.59 -15.79
C ILE A 375 -8.85 22.61 -16.16
N ALA A 376 -7.74 22.16 -16.77
CA ALA A 376 -6.59 23.00 -17.12
C ALA A 376 -6.12 22.78 -18.56
N GLY A 377 -5.42 23.74 -19.15
CA GLY A 377 -4.80 23.59 -20.45
C GLY A 377 -3.60 22.65 -20.39
N GLY A 378 -2.66 22.91 -19.47
CA GLY A 378 -1.51 22.04 -19.20
C GLY A 378 -1.17 22.00 -17.73
N MET A 379 -0.76 20.83 -17.24
CA MET A 379 -0.35 20.62 -15.86
C MET A 379 0.75 19.56 -15.83
N GLY A 380 1.88 19.88 -15.17
CA GLY A 380 2.98 18.94 -15.00
C GLY A 380 2.55 17.69 -14.22
N SER A 381 3.15 16.55 -14.54
CA SER A 381 2.83 15.23 -13.98
C SER A 381 2.84 15.22 -12.44
N ARG A 382 3.79 15.92 -11.82
CA ARG A 382 3.88 16.06 -10.36
C ARG A 382 2.67 16.75 -9.73
N ALA A 383 2.17 17.82 -10.38
CA ALA A 383 0.98 18.54 -9.90
C ALA A 383 -0.27 17.66 -10.03
N GLN A 384 -0.41 16.93 -11.14
CA GLN A 384 -1.52 16.00 -11.36
C GLN A 384 -1.56 14.92 -10.26
N GLN A 385 -0.40 14.36 -9.88
CA GLN A 385 -0.30 13.37 -8.79
C GLN A 385 -0.73 13.96 -7.43
N LEU A 386 -0.31 15.19 -7.13
CA LEU A 386 -0.70 15.87 -5.90
C LEU A 386 -2.21 16.12 -5.83
N PHE A 387 -2.85 16.47 -6.93
CA PHE A 387 -4.31 16.61 -7.00
C PHE A 387 -5.04 15.29 -6.86
N ALA A 388 -4.55 14.23 -7.50
CA ALA A 388 -5.09 12.90 -7.35
C ALA A 388 -5.00 12.41 -5.89
N GLY A 389 -3.88 12.71 -5.19
CA GLY A 389 -3.70 12.45 -3.76
C GLY A 389 -4.68 13.19 -2.84
N GLN A 390 -5.26 14.30 -3.31
CA GLN A 390 -6.32 15.04 -2.61
C GLN A 390 -7.75 14.65 -3.05
N GLY A 391 -7.88 13.59 -3.86
CA GLY A 391 -9.17 13.17 -4.39
C GLY A 391 -9.76 14.10 -5.45
N ILE A 392 -8.96 15.04 -6.00
CA ILE A 392 -9.39 15.99 -7.02
C ILE A 392 -9.09 15.40 -8.40
N LYS A 393 -10.13 15.21 -9.21
CA LYS A 393 -9.99 14.76 -10.60
C LYS A 393 -9.31 15.85 -11.44
N VAL A 394 -8.32 15.48 -12.26
CA VAL A 394 -7.61 16.40 -13.15
C VAL A 394 -7.97 16.11 -14.60
N VAL A 395 -8.32 17.18 -15.34
CA VAL A 395 -8.55 17.16 -16.78
C VAL A 395 -7.60 18.15 -17.42
N THR A 396 -6.65 17.65 -18.22
CA THR A 396 -5.66 18.48 -18.94
C THR A 396 -5.94 18.54 -20.43
N GLY A 397 -5.30 19.47 -21.12
CA GLY A 397 -5.43 19.64 -22.57
C GLY A 397 -6.64 20.50 -22.97
N ALA A 398 -7.34 21.13 -22.03
CA ALA A 398 -8.44 22.04 -22.36
C ALA A 398 -7.95 23.27 -23.12
N GLN A 399 -8.68 23.67 -24.15
CA GLN A 399 -8.33 24.83 -24.98
C GLN A 399 -8.61 26.13 -24.26
N LYS A 400 -7.87 27.20 -24.61
CA LYS A 400 -8.09 28.55 -24.07
C LYS A 400 -9.53 29.02 -24.37
N GLY A 401 -10.28 29.39 -23.34
CA GLY A 401 -11.69 29.81 -23.47
C GLY A 401 -12.27 30.27 -22.14
N GLU A 402 -13.57 30.50 -22.13
CA GLU A 402 -14.29 30.89 -20.92
C GLU A 402 -14.35 29.71 -19.93
N PRO A 403 -14.03 29.89 -18.63
CA PRO A 403 -14.04 28.85 -17.63
C PRO A 403 -15.38 28.11 -17.53
N ARG A 404 -16.47 28.87 -17.58
CA ARG A 404 -17.83 28.33 -17.55
C ARG A 404 -18.11 27.41 -18.74
N ALA A 405 -17.71 27.82 -19.94
CA ALA A 405 -17.89 26.99 -21.14
C ALA A 405 -17.09 25.69 -21.09
N ALA A 406 -15.88 25.71 -20.50
CA ALA A 406 -15.08 24.53 -20.30
C ALA A 406 -15.78 23.50 -19.37
N VAL A 407 -16.39 23.97 -18.26
CA VAL A 407 -17.16 23.11 -17.34
C VAL A 407 -18.45 22.62 -18.02
N GLU A 408 -19.21 23.46 -18.72
CA GLU A 408 -20.41 23.04 -19.44
C GLU A 408 -20.11 21.96 -20.51
N ASN A 409 -19.03 22.15 -21.27
CA ASN A 409 -18.61 21.17 -22.27
C ASN A 409 -18.14 19.88 -21.63
N PHE A 410 -17.43 19.94 -20.49
CA PHE A 410 -17.04 18.75 -19.73
C PHE A 410 -18.27 17.96 -19.26
N LEU A 411 -19.25 18.63 -18.68
CA LEU A 411 -20.49 18.00 -18.20
C LEU A 411 -21.33 17.37 -19.33
N LYS A 412 -21.27 17.95 -20.52
CA LYS A 412 -21.94 17.44 -21.74
C LYS A 412 -21.12 16.35 -22.45
N GLY A 413 -19.90 16.05 -22.01
CA GLY A 413 -19.00 15.10 -22.68
C GLY A 413 -18.44 15.62 -24.03
N THR A 414 -18.53 16.94 -24.28
CA THR A 414 -18.10 17.59 -25.52
C THR A 414 -16.83 18.44 -25.38
N LEU A 415 -16.17 18.36 -24.21
CA LEU A 415 -14.91 19.09 -24.01
C LEU A 415 -13.81 18.52 -24.91
N VAL A 416 -13.32 19.34 -25.83
CA VAL A 416 -12.18 18.97 -26.68
C VAL A 416 -10.89 19.19 -25.89
N THR A 417 -10.15 18.10 -25.66
CA THR A 417 -8.84 18.13 -25.02
C THR A 417 -7.74 17.83 -26.07
N GLY A 418 -6.69 18.65 -26.08
CA GLY A 418 -5.48 18.44 -26.87
C GLY A 418 -4.37 17.76 -26.04
N ALA A 419 -3.15 17.75 -26.57
CA ALA A 419 -1.98 17.30 -25.83
C ALA A 419 -1.73 18.17 -24.58
N ASN A 420 -1.24 17.56 -23.50
CA ASN A 420 -0.83 18.28 -22.30
C ASN A 420 0.39 19.17 -22.63
N THR A 421 0.26 20.47 -22.55
CA THR A 421 1.30 21.44 -22.96
C THR A 421 2.44 21.60 -21.93
N CYS A 422 2.40 20.86 -20.81
CA CYS A 422 3.37 20.95 -19.70
C CYS A 422 4.13 19.65 -19.44
N ASP A 423 4.26 18.76 -20.42
CA ASP A 423 5.14 17.58 -20.34
C ASP A 423 6.59 18.01 -20.68
N HIS A 424 7.28 18.59 -19.69
CA HIS A 424 8.73 18.84 -19.71
C HIS A 424 9.34 18.36 -18.39
#